data_5af152e82e94824e2715533719c6a1ed
#
_entry.id   5af152e82e94824e2715533719c6a1ed
#
_cell.length_a   1.000
_cell.length_b   1.000
_cell.length_c   1.000
_cell.angle_alpha   90.00
_cell.angle_beta   90.00
_cell.angle_gamma   90.00
#
_symmetry.space_group_name_H-M   'P 1'
#
loop_
_entity.id
_entity.type
_entity.pdbx_description
1 polymer ?
#
loop_
_entity_poly.entity_id
_entity_poly.type
_entity_poly.pdbx_seq_one_letter_code
_entity_poly.pdbx_strand_id
1 'polypeptide(L)'
;MSDIEFERRMNDQFAKNLFFFLNKYQYTQAAFAKQMNVSTATVSNWCNGLKSPRMDKIDHMCAIFNCSRSDLLEEKDIIRSQKKSETYAIPVFDYISCDKTFCSTEKIIDTEEIPESLAKTGEFYALRIKGDSMEPKISSGDVVIVRQQDDADTGDTVIATIAGEYAVCKRLRKYKEGLELISTNPSYAPLYFDDETIKNKPVKIIGKVVELRAKF
;
A
#
# COMPACT_ATOMS: atom_id res chain seq x y z
N MET A 1 37.78 0.10 -9.85
CA MET A 1 37.03 1.18 -10.47
C MET A 1 37.95 2.38 -10.53
N SER A 2 38.21 2.92 -11.72
CA SER A 2 39.11 4.09 -11.82
C SER A 2 38.41 5.35 -11.31
N ASP A 3 39.16 6.35 -10.83
CA ASP A 3 38.62 7.63 -10.35
C ASP A 3 37.76 8.31 -11.41
N ILE A 4 38.09 8.15 -12.68
CA ILE A 4 37.34 8.69 -13.84
C ILE A 4 36.00 8.01 -13.99
N GLU A 5 35.88 6.70 -13.78
CA GLU A 5 34.60 5.97 -13.84
C GLU A 5 33.69 6.35 -12.68
N PHE A 6 34.28 6.57 -11.50
CA PHE A 6 33.53 7.02 -10.33
C PHE A 6 32.96 8.44 -10.54
N GLU A 7 33.80 9.38 -11.00
CA GLU A 7 33.39 10.76 -11.27
C GLU A 7 32.29 10.83 -12.35
N ARG A 8 32.42 10.04 -13.42
CA ARG A 8 31.40 9.95 -14.47
C ARG A 8 30.08 9.43 -13.94
N ARG A 9 30.10 8.39 -13.12
CA ARG A 9 28.88 7.83 -12.49
C ARG A 9 28.18 8.84 -11.60
N MET A 10 28.94 9.60 -10.82
CA MET A 10 28.38 10.67 -9.96
C MET A 10 27.75 11.79 -10.79
N ASN A 11 28.39 12.19 -11.89
CA ASN A 11 27.85 13.20 -12.79
C ASN A 11 26.57 12.74 -13.48
N ASP A 12 26.51 11.49 -13.94
CA ASP A 12 25.33 10.90 -14.57
C ASP A 12 24.16 10.80 -13.56
N GLN A 13 24.45 10.46 -12.30
CA GLN A 13 23.41 10.39 -11.27
C GLN A 13 22.86 11.77 -10.92
N PHE A 14 23.75 12.76 -10.74
CA PHE A 14 23.32 14.13 -10.54
C PHE A 14 22.49 14.67 -11.70
N ALA A 15 22.87 14.38 -12.94
CA ALA A 15 22.12 14.81 -14.14
C ALA A 15 20.69 14.25 -14.16
N LYS A 16 20.51 12.97 -13.82
CA LYS A 16 19.20 12.32 -13.70
C LYS A 16 18.34 13.02 -12.64
N ASN A 17 18.92 13.25 -11.47
CA ASN A 17 18.21 13.88 -10.36
C ASN A 17 17.84 15.33 -10.69
N LEU A 18 18.74 16.11 -11.30
CA LEU A 18 18.47 17.47 -11.72
C LEU A 18 17.35 17.51 -12.77
N PHE A 19 17.40 16.65 -13.79
CA PHE A 19 16.37 16.59 -14.83
C PHE A 19 14.99 16.29 -14.23
N PHE A 20 14.96 15.41 -13.25
CA PHE A 20 13.76 15.11 -12.49
C PHE A 20 13.20 16.37 -11.79
N PHE A 21 14.01 17.12 -11.03
CA PHE A 21 13.55 18.31 -10.34
C PHE A 21 13.12 19.43 -11.31
N LEU A 22 13.80 19.61 -12.43
CA LEU A 22 13.39 20.54 -13.46
C LEU A 22 11.98 20.23 -13.99
N ASN A 23 11.71 18.97 -14.30
CA ASN A 23 10.37 18.52 -14.77
C ASN A 23 9.31 18.71 -13.67
N LYS A 24 9.62 18.32 -12.45
CA LYS A 24 8.70 18.44 -11.30
C LYS A 24 8.24 19.87 -11.07
N TYR A 25 9.17 20.82 -11.16
CA TYR A 25 8.88 22.24 -10.94
C TYR A 25 8.62 23.01 -12.23
N GLN A 26 8.49 22.28 -13.36
CA GLN A 26 8.19 22.83 -14.68
C GLN A 26 9.20 23.90 -15.15
N TYR A 27 10.46 23.79 -14.75
CA TYR A 27 11.51 24.65 -15.23
C TYR A 27 12.03 24.23 -16.60
N THR A 28 12.11 25.17 -17.54
CA THR A 28 12.98 24.99 -18.70
C THR A 28 14.44 25.23 -18.31
N GLN A 29 15.40 24.64 -19.03
CA GLN A 29 16.83 24.87 -18.76
C GLN A 29 17.21 26.36 -18.79
N ALA A 30 16.59 27.15 -19.69
CA ALA A 30 16.80 28.59 -19.78
C ALA A 30 16.25 29.35 -18.57
N ALA A 31 15.04 29.03 -18.11
CA ALA A 31 14.45 29.64 -16.93
C ALA A 31 15.24 29.30 -15.67
N PHE A 32 15.67 28.04 -15.55
CA PHE A 32 16.50 27.60 -14.43
C PHE A 32 17.89 28.24 -14.42
N ALA A 33 18.52 28.40 -15.61
CA ALA A 33 19.79 29.08 -15.75
C ALA A 33 19.73 30.53 -15.24
N LYS A 34 18.64 31.24 -15.58
CA LYS A 34 18.36 32.58 -15.07
C LYS A 34 18.21 32.59 -13.55
N GLN A 35 17.46 31.67 -12.98
CA GLN A 35 17.26 31.55 -11.54
C GLN A 35 18.58 31.27 -10.79
N MET A 36 19.43 30.41 -11.36
CA MET A 36 20.73 30.02 -10.82
C MET A 36 21.83 31.07 -11.07
N ASN A 37 21.56 32.12 -11.83
CA ASN A 37 22.53 33.10 -12.30
C ASN A 37 23.75 32.44 -12.97
N VAL A 38 23.49 31.60 -13.98
CA VAL A 38 24.49 30.92 -14.81
C VAL A 38 24.04 30.92 -16.28
N SER A 39 24.95 30.54 -17.20
CA SER A 39 24.58 30.40 -18.61
C SER A 39 23.70 29.15 -18.84
N THR A 40 22.86 29.20 -19.87
CA THR A 40 22.07 28.03 -20.32
C THR A 40 22.98 26.85 -20.70
N ALA A 41 24.15 27.12 -21.30
CA ALA A 41 25.15 26.09 -21.60
C ALA A 41 25.66 25.39 -20.33
N THR A 42 25.80 26.11 -19.23
CA THR A 42 26.19 25.53 -17.94
C THR A 42 25.14 24.54 -17.43
N VAL A 43 23.85 24.92 -17.47
CA VAL A 43 22.75 24.03 -17.09
C VAL A 43 22.65 22.82 -18.02
N SER A 44 22.82 23.03 -19.31
CA SER A 44 22.83 21.93 -20.29
C SER A 44 23.96 20.92 -20.01
N ASN A 45 25.17 21.41 -19.67
CA ASN A 45 26.27 20.53 -19.26
C ASN A 45 25.96 19.73 -18.01
N TRP A 46 25.27 20.33 -17.04
CA TRP A 46 24.82 19.65 -15.82
C TRP A 46 23.76 18.57 -16.13
N CYS A 47 22.77 18.91 -16.97
CA CYS A 47 21.72 17.97 -17.37
C CYS A 47 22.22 16.80 -18.22
N ASN A 48 23.35 16.98 -18.93
CA ASN A 48 23.96 15.94 -19.75
C ASN A 48 25.08 15.16 -19.01
N GLY A 49 25.32 15.41 -17.73
CA GLY A 49 26.33 14.73 -16.95
C GLY A 49 27.78 15.07 -17.35
N LEU A 50 27.97 16.12 -18.16
CA LEU A 50 29.30 16.53 -18.68
C LEU A 50 30.13 17.24 -17.62
N LYS A 51 29.49 17.89 -16.65
CA LYS A 51 30.12 18.60 -15.53
C LYS A 51 29.21 18.56 -14.31
N SER A 52 29.81 18.50 -13.12
CA SER A 52 29.10 18.72 -11.86
C SER A 52 29.16 20.18 -11.42
N PRO A 53 28.12 20.70 -10.78
CA PRO A 53 28.17 21.99 -10.13
C PRO A 53 29.04 21.94 -8.87
N ARG A 54 29.55 23.11 -8.45
CA ARG A 54 30.18 23.25 -7.13
C ARG A 54 29.13 23.18 -6.02
N MET A 55 29.57 22.91 -4.79
CA MET A 55 28.68 22.72 -3.65
C MET A 55 27.79 23.93 -3.36
N ASP A 56 28.30 25.17 -3.56
CA ASP A 56 27.51 26.39 -3.43
C ASP A 56 26.31 26.44 -4.38
N LYS A 57 26.47 25.92 -5.59
CA LYS A 57 25.39 25.80 -6.57
C LYS A 57 24.42 24.69 -6.22
N ILE A 58 24.90 23.57 -5.65
CA ILE A 58 24.03 22.50 -5.14
C ILE A 58 23.17 23.03 -3.99
N ASP A 59 23.73 23.78 -3.04
CA ASP A 59 22.98 24.39 -1.95
C ASP A 59 21.90 25.33 -2.45
N HIS A 60 22.22 26.12 -3.47
CA HIS A 60 21.23 27.02 -4.10
C HIS A 60 20.11 26.22 -4.79
N MET A 61 20.45 25.12 -5.48
CA MET A 61 19.45 24.21 -6.04
C MET A 61 18.54 23.59 -4.96
N CYS A 62 19.15 23.15 -3.85
CA CYS A 62 18.38 22.64 -2.70
C CYS A 62 17.38 23.64 -2.17
N ALA A 63 17.75 24.92 -2.09
CA ALA A 63 16.84 25.99 -1.67
C ALA A 63 15.69 26.21 -2.69
N ILE A 64 16.01 26.20 -4.00
CA ILE A 64 15.00 26.38 -5.08
C ILE A 64 14.02 25.22 -5.10
N PHE A 65 14.50 23.98 -4.98
CA PHE A 65 13.70 22.75 -5.09
C PHE A 65 13.16 22.26 -3.75
N ASN A 66 13.47 22.95 -2.65
CA ASN A 66 13.13 22.52 -1.29
C ASN A 66 13.48 21.05 -1.05
N CYS A 67 14.73 20.68 -1.31
CA CYS A 67 15.25 19.32 -1.20
C CYS A 67 16.59 19.30 -0.45
N SER A 68 17.06 18.11 -0.07
CA SER A 68 18.37 17.90 0.56
C SER A 68 19.46 17.72 -0.50
N ARG A 69 20.75 17.88 -0.11
CA ARG A 69 21.91 17.55 -0.98
C ARG A 69 21.88 16.09 -1.44
N SER A 70 21.49 15.17 -0.55
CA SER A 70 21.40 13.74 -0.87
C SER A 70 20.35 13.47 -1.95
N ASP A 71 19.28 14.29 -2.04
CA ASP A 71 18.26 14.17 -3.09
C ASP A 71 18.82 14.50 -4.48
N LEU A 72 19.84 15.36 -4.57
CA LEU A 72 20.51 15.71 -5.82
C LEU A 72 21.70 14.81 -6.15
N LEU A 73 22.45 14.32 -5.16
CA LEU A 73 23.75 13.69 -5.35
C LEU A 73 23.73 12.16 -5.26
N GLU A 74 22.81 11.57 -4.47
CA GLU A 74 22.82 10.15 -4.22
C GLU A 74 21.89 9.40 -5.19
N GLU A 75 22.24 8.13 -5.44
CA GLU A 75 21.36 7.19 -6.12
C GLU A 75 20.24 6.83 -5.16
N LYS A 76 19.23 7.68 -5.11
CA LYS A 76 17.97 7.26 -4.54
C LYS A 76 17.16 6.65 -5.67
N ASP A 77 16.46 5.57 -5.37
CA ASP A 77 15.31 5.16 -6.17
C ASP A 77 14.27 6.29 -6.11
N ILE A 78 14.53 7.39 -6.86
CA ILE A 78 13.65 8.57 -6.94
C ILE A 78 12.27 8.13 -7.47
N ILE A 79 12.24 7.04 -8.21
CA ILE A 79 11.00 6.34 -8.59
C ILE A 79 10.25 5.79 -7.34
N ARG A 80 10.95 5.44 -6.26
CA ARG A 80 10.34 5.01 -4.99
C ARG A 80 9.93 6.16 -4.07
N SER A 81 10.65 7.28 -4.07
CA SER A 81 10.35 8.42 -3.18
C SER A 81 9.30 9.38 -3.74
N GLN A 82 8.83 9.18 -4.99
CA GLN A 82 7.82 10.03 -5.61
C GLN A 82 6.53 9.34 -6.07
N LYS A 83 6.38 8.08 -5.79
CA LYS A 83 5.07 7.68 -5.34
C LYS A 83 4.96 8.15 -3.88
N LYS A 84 4.65 9.44 -3.63
CA LYS A 84 3.57 9.73 -2.70
C LYS A 84 2.51 8.76 -3.19
N SER A 85 2.44 7.60 -2.58
CA SER A 85 1.41 6.64 -2.90
C SER A 85 0.15 7.45 -2.68
N GLU A 86 -0.53 7.80 -3.78
CA GLU A 86 -1.87 8.29 -3.66
C GLU A 86 -2.52 7.21 -2.85
N THR A 87 -2.74 7.52 -1.57
CA THR A 87 -3.33 6.60 -0.63
C THR A 87 -4.82 6.83 -0.73
N TYR A 88 -5.55 5.77 -0.72
CA TYR A 88 -7.00 5.79 -0.68
C TYR A 88 -7.45 5.44 0.74
N ALA A 89 -8.22 6.33 1.36
CA ALA A 89 -8.75 6.09 2.69
C ALA A 89 -9.94 5.11 2.61
N ILE A 90 -9.87 4.04 3.39
CA ILE A 90 -10.93 3.06 3.53
C ILE A 90 -11.49 3.08 4.97
N PRO A 91 -12.79 2.83 5.16
CA PRO A 91 -13.39 2.81 6.50
C PRO A 91 -12.92 1.59 7.30
N VAL A 92 -12.70 1.78 8.59
CA VAL A 92 -12.47 0.71 9.58
C VAL A 92 -13.76 0.46 10.34
N PHE A 93 -14.24 -0.78 10.31
CA PHE A 93 -15.42 -1.20 11.04
C PHE A 93 -15.04 -1.95 12.32
N ASP A 94 -15.82 -1.76 13.37
CA ASP A 94 -15.64 -2.48 14.65
C ASP A 94 -16.21 -3.89 14.58
N TYR A 95 -17.31 -4.06 13.86
CA TYR A 95 -17.94 -5.35 13.55
C TYR A 95 -18.80 -5.19 12.30
N ILE A 96 -19.13 -6.32 11.68
CA ILE A 96 -20.08 -6.38 10.58
C ILE A 96 -21.33 -7.10 11.09
N SER A 97 -22.44 -6.38 11.15
CA SER A 97 -23.77 -6.95 11.39
C SER A 97 -24.41 -7.29 10.06
N CYS A 98 -24.96 -8.49 9.93
CA CYS A 98 -25.55 -8.97 8.69
C CYS A 98 -27.06 -9.03 8.85
N ASP A 99 -27.74 -7.95 8.52
CA ASP A 99 -29.20 -7.97 8.36
C ASP A 99 -29.58 -8.36 6.92
N LYS A 100 -30.75 -8.94 6.75
CA LYS A 100 -31.24 -9.77 5.63
C LYS A 100 -30.98 -9.32 4.19
N THR A 101 -30.40 -8.15 3.94
CA THR A 101 -30.21 -7.64 2.57
C THR A 101 -28.84 -7.00 2.31
N PHE A 102 -28.10 -6.58 3.34
CA PHE A 102 -26.76 -6.02 3.24
C PHE A 102 -26.07 -6.17 4.60
N CYS A 103 -24.77 -6.46 4.61
CA CYS A 103 -23.98 -6.28 5.82
C CYS A 103 -24.00 -4.79 6.17
N SER A 104 -24.87 -4.38 7.09
CA SER A 104 -24.88 -3.00 7.55
C SER A 104 -23.66 -2.78 8.42
N THR A 105 -22.80 -1.92 7.94
CA THR A 105 -21.62 -1.42 8.63
C THR A 105 -22.07 -0.38 9.64
N GLU A 106 -22.49 -0.82 10.82
CA GLU A 106 -23.16 0.09 11.77
C GLU A 106 -22.24 1.13 12.41
N LYS A 107 -20.93 0.94 12.39
CA LYS A 107 -20.02 1.92 12.99
C LYS A 107 -18.66 1.96 12.33
N ILE A 108 -18.41 3.01 11.58
CA ILE A 108 -17.04 3.40 11.19
C ILE A 108 -16.38 3.95 12.46
N ILE A 109 -15.28 3.33 12.88
CA ILE A 109 -14.54 3.71 14.09
C ILE A 109 -13.22 4.41 13.79
N ASP A 110 -12.71 4.24 12.56
CA ASP A 110 -11.42 4.80 12.12
C ASP A 110 -11.33 4.75 10.59
N THR A 111 -10.23 5.22 10.04
CA THR A 111 -9.89 5.09 8.63
C THR A 111 -8.48 4.53 8.50
N GLU A 112 -8.25 3.67 7.51
CA GLU A 112 -6.94 3.15 7.13
C GLU A 112 -6.61 3.57 5.71
N GLU A 113 -5.32 3.77 5.43
CA GLU A 113 -4.88 4.15 4.09
C GLU A 113 -4.32 2.93 3.35
N ILE A 114 -4.78 2.70 2.14
CA ILE A 114 -4.23 1.68 1.23
C ILE A 114 -3.61 2.34 0.00
N PRO A 115 -2.59 1.74 -0.63
CA PRO A 115 -2.03 2.26 -1.87
C PRO A 115 -3.10 2.34 -2.97
N GLU A 116 -3.09 3.41 -3.75
CA GLU A 116 -4.02 3.59 -4.90
C GLU A 116 -3.93 2.40 -5.88
N SER A 117 -2.75 1.83 -6.05
CA SER A 117 -2.55 0.63 -6.88
C SER A 117 -3.37 -0.57 -6.39
N LEU A 118 -3.57 -0.70 -5.07
CA LEU A 118 -4.43 -1.72 -4.48
C LEU A 118 -5.89 -1.31 -4.62
N ALA A 119 -6.24 -0.06 -4.31
CA ALA A 119 -7.61 0.45 -4.41
C ALA A 119 -8.21 0.28 -5.81
N LYS A 120 -7.42 0.39 -6.87
CA LYS A 120 -7.85 0.17 -8.26
C LYS A 120 -8.20 -1.29 -8.60
N THR A 121 -7.86 -2.26 -7.74
CA THR A 121 -8.13 -3.69 -8.00
C THR A 121 -9.49 -4.16 -7.52
N GLY A 122 -10.24 -3.34 -6.78
CA GLY A 122 -11.56 -3.66 -6.25
C GLY A 122 -11.98 -2.74 -5.13
N GLU A 123 -13.04 -3.10 -4.43
CA GLU A 123 -13.52 -2.40 -3.25
C GLU A 123 -12.88 -2.99 -1.99
N PHE A 124 -12.54 -2.11 -1.04
CA PHE A 124 -11.85 -2.48 0.19
C PHE A 124 -12.49 -1.82 1.41
N TYR A 125 -12.43 -2.55 2.50
CA TYR A 125 -12.72 -2.03 3.84
C TYR A 125 -11.74 -2.61 4.85
N ALA A 126 -11.67 -2.03 6.02
CA ALA A 126 -10.89 -2.57 7.12
C ALA A 126 -11.82 -3.04 8.24
N LEU A 127 -11.39 -4.09 8.95
CA LEU A 127 -12.15 -4.66 10.06
C LEU A 127 -11.23 -4.84 11.26
N ARG A 128 -11.67 -4.33 12.42
CA ARG A 128 -11.01 -4.63 13.69
C ARG A 128 -11.42 -6.00 14.17
N ILE A 129 -10.43 -6.83 14.45
CA ILE A 129 -10.65 -8.21 14.90
C ILE A 129 -11.00 -8.21 16.40
N LYS A 130 -12.01 -8.99 16.74
CA LYS A 130 -12.40 -9.30 18.12
C LYS A 130 -12.27 -10.80 18.37
N GLY A 131 -11.79 -11.14 19.57
CA GLY A 131 -11.56 -12.54 19.97
C GLY A 131 -10.21 -13.07 19.52
N ASP A 132 -9.92 -14.28 19.91
CA ASP A 132 -8.62 -14.96 19.85
C ASP A 132 -8.60 -16.17 18.90
N SER A 133 -9.67 -16.38 18.15
CA SER A 133 -9.80 -17.60 17.30
C SER A 133 -8.79 -17.66 16.15
N MET A 134 -8.16 -16.54 15.80
CA MET A 134 -7.15 -16.46 14.74
C MET A 134 -5.72 -16.27 15.29
N GLU A 135 -5.55 -16.35 16.59
CA GLU A 135 -4.22 -16.35 17.21
C GLU A 135 -3.39 -17.59 16.85
N PRO A 136 -2.06 -17.50 16.88
CA PRO A 136 -1.25 -16.30 17.16
C PRO A 136 -1.06 -15.38 15.93
N LYS A 137 -1.66 -15.69 14.79
CA LYS A 137 -1.41 -14.97 13.54
C LYS A 137 -2.12 -13.63 13.48
N ILE A 138 -3.33 -13.56 14.00
CA ILE A 138 -4.14 -12.34 14.09
C ILE A 138 -4.71 -12.28 15.50
N SER A 139 -4.39 -11.20 16.22
CA SER A 139 -4.77 -11.01 17.62
C SER A 139 -5.98 -10.08 17.77
N SER A 140 -6.63 -10.15 18.91
CA SER A 140 -7.71 -9.22 19.23
C SER A 140 -7.21 -7.78 19.25
N GLY A 141 -7.91 -6.87 18.56
CA GLY A 141 -7.51 -5.47 18.39
C GLY A 141 -6.76 -5.18 17.10
N ASP A 142 -6.21 -6.19 16.43
CA ASP A 142 -5.61 -6.03 15.10
C ASP A 142 -6.65 -5.56 14.07
N VAL A 143 -6.16 -4.87 13.04
CA VAL A 143 -6.97 -4.45 11.90
C VAL A 143 -6.57 -5.25 10.67
N VAL A 144 -7.53 -5.85 9.98
CA VAL A 144 -7.32 -6.53 8.70
C VAL A 144 -7.90 -5.70 7.57
N ILE A 145 -7.15 -5.60 6.46
CA ILE A 145 -7.63 -5.02 5.22
C ILE A 145 -8.30 -6.13 4.42
N VAL A 146 -9.52 -5.89 4.01
CA VAL A 146 -10.38 -6.88 3.36
C VAL A 146 -10.76 -6.38 1.98
N ARG A 147 -10.50 -7.18 0.96
CA ARG A 147 -11.06 -6.99 -0.37
C ARG A 147 -12.46 -7.55 -0.40
N GLN A 148 -13.44 -6.74 -0.78
CA GLN A 148 -14.83 -7.17 -0.91
C GLN A 148 -14.96 -8.12 -2.11
N GLN A 149 -15.40 -9.33 -1.85
CA GLN A 149 -15.66 -10.35 -2.87
C GLN A 149 -16.47 -11.49 -2.26
N ASP A 150 -17.21 -12.20 -3.09
CA ASP A 150 -18.13 -13.28 -2.70
C ASP A 150 -17.50 -14.69 -2.79
N ASP A 151 -16.23 -14.75 -3.23
CA ASP A 151 -15.49 -16.01 -3.32
C ASP A 151 -14.01 -15.81 -2.94
N ALA A 152 -13.34 -16.93 -2.58
CA ALA A 152 -11.90 -16.97 -2.26
C ALA A 152 -11.36 -18.40 -2.46
N ASP A 153 -10.03 -18.57 -2.48
CA ASP A 153 -9.39 -19.87 -2.67
C ASP A 153 -9.14 -20.60 -1.34
N THR A 154 -9.01 -21.93 -1.43
CA THR A 154 -8.58 -22.73 -0.28
C THR A 154 -7.24 -22.25 0.25
N GLY A 155 -7.19 -21.95 1.55
CA GLY A 155 -6.02 -21.42 2.24
C GLY A 155 -6.09 -19.92 2.51
N ASP A 156 -6.97 -19.18 1.84
CA ASP A 156 -7.20 -17.78 2.11
C ASP A 156 -7.82 -17.55 3.49
N THR A 157 -7.49 -16.41 4.09
CA THR A 157 -8.21 -15.89 5.25
C THR A 157 -9.37 -15.03 4.74
N VAL A 158 -10.57 -15.35 5.19
CA VAL A 158 -11.79 -14.72 4.70
C VAL A 158 -12.63 -14.14 5.85
N ILE A 159 -13.43 -13.15 5.51
CA ILE A 159 -14.56 -12.74 6.32
C ILE A 159 -15.79 -13.43 5.73
N ALA A 160 -16.44 -14.22 6.56
CA ALA A 160 -17.63 -14.98 6.15
C ALA A 160 -18.78 -14.70 7.13
N THR A 161 -20.02 -14.67 6.63
CA THR A 161 -21.22 -14.61 7.44
C THR A 161 -21.84 -15.97 7.58
N ILE A 162 -22.36 -16.28 8.77
CA ILE A 162 -23.03 -17.54 9.08
C ILE A 162 -24.48 -17.23 9.44
N ALA A 163 -25.42 -17.84 8.73
CA ALA A 163 -26.86 -17.65 8.88
C ALA A 163 -27.35 -16.19 8.75
N GLY A 164 -26.52 -15.29 8.24
CA GLY A 164 -26.81 -13.86 8.19
C GLY A 164 -26.81 -13.16 9.55
N GLU A 165 -26.33 -13.81 10.62
CA GLU A 165 -26.40 -13.26 11.98
C GLU A 165 -25.11 -12.55 12.40
N TYR A 166 -23.96 -13.10 12.07
CA TYR A 166 -22.64 -12.58 12.45
C TYR A 166 -21.57 -12.92 11.44
N ALA A 167 -20.56 -12.07 11.39
CA ALA A 167 -19.36 -12.28 10.56
C ALA A 167 -18.21 -12.88 11.38
N VAL A 168 -17.48 -13.78 10.76
CA VAL A 168 -16.29 -14.42 11.34
C VAL A 168 -15.09 -14.25 10.44
N CYS A 169 -13.90 -14.12 11.03
CA CYS A 169 -12.64 -14.19 10.34
C CYS A 169 -12.07 -15.61 10.50
N LYS A 170 -11.88 -16.32 9.41
CA LYS A 170 -11.42 -17.72 9.41
C LYS A 170 -10.59 -18.03 8.17
N ARG A 171 -9.82 -19.13 8.22
CA ARG A 171 -9.17 -19.68 7.04
C ARG A 171 -10.14 -20.58 6.28
N LEU A 172 -10.29 -20.32 4.99
CA LEU A 172 -11.17 -21.11 4.12
C LEU A 172 -10.51 -22.38 3.64
N ARG A 173 -11.26 -23.49 3.65
CA ARG A 173 -10.95 -24.70 2.90
C ARG A 173 -12.21 -25.13 2.14
N LYS A 174 -12.09 -25.26 0.83
CA LYS A 174 -13.17 -25.72 -0.03
C LYS A 174 -13.04 -27.22 -0.30
N TYR A 175 -14.16 -27.88 -0.35
CA TYR A 175 -14.29 -29.27 -0.75
C TYR A 175 -15.23 -29.37 -1.96
N LYS A 176 -15.35 -30.57 -2.52
CA LYS A 176 -16.24 -30.82 -3.63
C LYS A 176 -17.72 -30.60 -3.25
N GLU A 177 -18.06 -30.91 -2.01
CA GLU A 177 -19.43 -30.87 -1.46
C GLU A 177 -19.49 -30.06 -0.17
N GLY A 178 -19.02 -28.79 -0.24
CA GLY A 178 -19.07 -27.89 0.92
C GLY A 178 -17.79 -27.12 1.18
N LEU A 179 -17.73 -26.49 2.34
CA LEU A 179 -16.59 -25.70 2.80
C LEU A 179 -16.35 -25.85 4.31
N GLU A 180 -15.16 -25.52 4.71
CA GLU A 180 -14.73 -25.50 6.11
C GLU A 180 -14.09 -24.17 6.46
N LEU A 181 -14.52 -23.60 7.59
CA LEU A 181 -13.95 -22.39 8.16
C LEU A 181 -13.07 -22.77 9.36
N ILE A 182 -11.77 -22.58 9.22
CA ILE A 182 -10.77 -23.07 10.17
C ILE A 182 -10.21 -21.89 10.97
N SER A 183 -10.20 -22.02 12.29
CA SER A 183 -9.49 -21.12 13.20
C SER A 183 -7.98 -21.41 13.15
N THR A 184 -7.15 -20.38 13.31
CA THR A 184 -5.71 -20.60 13.47
C THR A 184 -5.37 -21.06 14.89
N ASN A 185 -6.18 -20.64 15.87
CA ASN A 185 -6.09 -21.09 17.26
C ASN A 185 -6.66 -22.52 17.38
N PRO A 186 -5.82 -23.49 17.78
CA PRO A 186 -6.24 -24.90 17.87
C PRO A 186 -7.29 -25.18 18.95
N SER A 187 -7.54 -24.24 19.85
CA SER A 187 -8.61 -24.35 20.85
C SER A 187 -10.01 -24.29 20.25
N TYR A 188 -10.11 -23.88 18.97
CA TYR A 188 -11.38 -23.75 18.26
C TYR A 188 -11.50 -24.85 17.20
N ALA A 189 -12.54 -25.67 17.31
CA ALA A 189 -12.84 -26.68 16.30
C ALA A 189 -13.18 -26.02 14.95
N PRO A 190 -12.78 -26.63 13.83
CA PRO A 190 -13.20 -26.18 12.51
C PRO A 190 -14.74 -26.26 12.34
N LEU A 191 -15.29 -25.33 11.60
CA LEU A 191 -16.70 -25.29 11.25
C LEU A 191 -16.89 -25.83 9.84
N TYR A 192 -17.45 -27.00 9.72
CA TYR A 192 -17.74 -27.63 8.43
C TYR A 192 -19.20 -27.38 8.02
N PHE A 193 -19.40 -27.03 6.76
CA PHE A 193 -20.67 -26.79 6.12
C PHE A 193 -20.74 -27.55 4.81
N ASP A 194 -21.58 -28.57 4.76
CA ASP A 194 -21.94 -29.27 3.52
C ASP A 194 -22.99 -28.49 2.72
N ASP A 195 -23.24 -28.91 1.50
CA ASP A 195 -24.20 -28.23 0.60
C ASP A 195 -25.63 -28.19 1.17
N GLU A 196 -25.99 -29.17 1.99
CA GLU A 196 -27.31 -29.23 2.64
C GLU A 196 -27.39 -28.25 3.82
N THR A 197 -26.35 -28.19 4.63
CA THR A 197 -26.21 -27.24 5.75
C THR A 197 -26.17 -25.81 5.23
N ILE A 198 -25.49 -25.54 4.12
CA ILE A 198 -25.42 -24.21 3.50
C ILE A 198 -26.82 -23.74 3.03
N LYS A 199 -27.67 -24.62 2.55
CA LYS A 199 -29.06 -24.28 2.18
C LYS A 199 -29.91 -23.85 3.36
N ASN A 200 -29.68 -24.46 4.53
CA ASN A 200 -30.46 -24.20 5.74
C ASN A 200 -29.85 -23.06 6.59
N LYS A 201 -28.54 -22.97 6.61
CA LYS A 201 -27.77 -21.91 7.29
C LYS A 201 -26.77 -21.32 6.29
N PRO A 202 -27.18 -20.32 5.53
CA PRO A 202 -26.34 -19.79 4.47
C PRO A 202 -25.03 -19.23 5.02
N VAL A 203 -23.92 -19.80 4.53
CA VAL A 203 -22.57 -19.27 4.74
C VAL A 203 -22.20 -18.49 3.49
N LYS A 204 -21.84 -17.23 3.65
CA LYS A 204 -21.43 -16.36 2.53
C LYS A 204 -20.07 -15.76 2.83
N ILE A 205 -19.16 -15.85 1.89
CA ILE A 205 -17.93 -15.08 1.91
C ILE A 205 -18.30 -13.63 1.53
N ILE A 206 -17.84 -12.67 2.31
CA ILE A 206 -18.08 -11.24 2.07
C ILE A 206 -16.78 -10.48 1.80
N GLY A 207 -15.63 -11.17 1.94
CA GLY A 207 -14.35 -10.60 1.60
C GLY A 207 -13.17 -11.51 1.92
N LYS A 208 -12.06 -11.21 1.25
CA LYS A 208 -10.75 -11.86 1.46
C LYS A 208 -9.82 -10.90 2.19
N VAL A 209 -9.19 -11.37 3.26
CA VAL A 209 -8.16 -10.63 3.97
C VAL A 209 -6.89 -10.58 3.11
N VAL A 210 -6.41 -9.39 2.82
CA VAL A 210 -5.23 -9.16 1.98
C VAL A 210 -4.03 -8.61 2.75
N GLU A 211 -4.27 -7.94 3.88
CA GLU A 211 -3.24 -7.34 4.72
C GLU A 211 -3.64 -7.39 6.19
N LEU A 212 -2.64 -7.54 7.07
CA LEU A 212 -2.80 -7.46 8.53
C LEU A 212 -2.02 -6.23 9.04
N ARG A 213 -2.67 -5.43 9.87
CA ARG A 213 -2.08 -4.28 10.58
C ARG A 213 -2.15 -4.51 12.07
N ALA A 214 -1.08 -5.05 12.62
CA ALA A 214 -0.93 -5.22 14.07
C ALA A 214 -0.50 -3.90 14.70
N LYS A 215 -1.10 -3.55 15.84
CA LYS A 215 -0.68 -2.41 16.68
C LYS A 215 0.13 -2.97 17.87
N PHE A 216 1.32 -2.42 18.07
CA PHE A 216 2.19 -2.73 19.20
C PHE A 216 1.99 -1.71 20.32
#